data_bc2e589c1b770bed4a15081339783666
#
_entry.id   bc2e589c1b770bed4a15081339783666
#
_cell.length_a   1.000
_cell.length_b   1.000
_cell.length_c   1.000
_cell.angle_alpha   90.00
_cell.angle_beta   90.00
_cell.angle_gamma   90.00
#
_symmetry.space_group_name_H-M   'P 1'
#
loop_
_entity.id
_entity.type
_entity.pdbx_description
1 polymer ?
#
loop_
_entity_poly.entity_id
_entity_poly.type
_entity_poly.pdbx_seq_one_letter_code
_entity_poly.pdbx_strand_id
1 'polypeptide(L)'
;MSPSGSSSERERDSVLFPPRVPAAAGIDASGVAEGPLSIYGSRKASLSLHIIVVGCGLGGLATAFCLTQAGHRVTIIESSPVIGDVGAGIQVTPNCGRLLRRWGLGKHLDEFGVKPECITLKRYDTGETIGLKKLGETVEREYGAPYYQIHRADFHKLLYDLVASRVTILLGSPVTGCDPGPVSPSVTLKSGKVVKGDLIIGADGVKSFIQQVVSGKPNPAESTGNAVYRAIIPTSLMMQDPELRELIEHPQMCNWMGPRRHMVSYPIVRRFSSRGFRRSMLTT
;
A
#
# COMPACT_ATOMS: atom_id res chain seq x y z
N MET A 1 50.41 13.01 15.90
CA MET A 1 50.11 12.69 14.51
C MET A 1 48.91 11.72 14.50
N SER A 2 47.74 12.24 14.32
CA SER A 2 46.49 11.47 14.22
C SER A 2 46.13 11.32 12.75
N PRO A 3 45.64 10.17 12.27
CA PRO A 3 44.93 10.11 10.99
C PRO A 3 43.42 10.21 11.22
N SER A 4 42.88 11.19 10.59
CA SER A 4 41.44 11.42 10.39
C SER A 4 40.81 10.26 9.61
N GLY A 5 39.86 9.55 10.23
CA GLY A 5 39.00 8.61 9.57
C GLY A 5 37.72 9.29 9.13
N SER A 6 37.53 9.39 7.83
CA SER A 6 36.31 9.87 7.20
C SER A 6 35.19 8.88 7.40
N SER A 7 34.15 9.25 8.12
CA SER A 7 32.88 8.57 8.19
C SER A 7 32.13 8.78 6.86
N SER A 8 32.06 7.75 6.03
CA SER A 8 31.17 7.72 4.88
C SER A 8 29.72 7.62 5.38
N GLU A 9 29.01 8.73 5.36
CA GLU A 9 27.56 8.76 5.43
C GLU A 9 27.00 7.98 4.23
N ARG A 10 26.40 6.83 4.53
CA ARG A 10 25.59 6.13 3.54
C ARG A 10 24.34 6.98 3.29
N GLU A 11 24.31 7.67 2.17
CA GLU A 11 23.12 8.30 1.62
C GLU A 11 21.99 7.27 1.63
N ARG A 12 20.98 7.54 2.45
CA ARG A 12 19.70 6.83 2.38
C ARG A 12 19.02 7.36 1.13
N ASP A 13 18.97 6.56 0.08
CA ASP A 13 18.13 6.81 -1.08
C ASP A 13 16.67 6.91 -0.62
N SER A 14 16.25 8.10 -0.25
CA SER A 14 14.84 8.44 -0.15
C SER A 14 14.31 8.50 -1.58
N VAL A 15 13.51 7.52 -1.97
CA VAL A 15 12.80 7.55 -3.24
C VAL A 15 11.76 8.67 -3.17
N LEU A 16 12.20 9.89 -3.48
CA LEU A 16 11.31 10.99 -3.80
C LEU A 16 10.57 10.61 -5.09
N PHE A 17 9.24 10.63 -5.06
CA PHE A 17 8.49 10.61 -6.31
C PHE A 17 8.92 11.83 -7.12
N PRO A 18 9.33 11.66 -8.39
CA PRO A 18 9.64 12.78 -9.24
C PRO A 18 8.41 13.69 -9.31
N PRO A 19 8.61 15.03 -9.47
CA PRO A 19 7.50 15.95 -9.61
C PRO A 19 6.64 15.47 -10.76
N ARG A 20 5.33 15.39 -10.52
CA ARG A 20 4.24 14.95 -11.41
C ARG A 20 4.74 14.38 -12.75
N VAL A 21 4.74 13.06 -12.86
CA VAL A 21 4.62 12.46 -14.19
C VAL A 21 3.34 13.05 -14.76
N PRO A 22 3.36 13.62 -15.99
CA PRO A 22 2.14 14.11 -16.62
C PRO A 22 1.13 12.97 -16.52
N ALA A 23 -0.10 13.32 -16.12
CA ALA A 23 -1.19 12.38 -15.94
C ALA A 23 -1.13 11.36 -17.08
N ALA A 24 -1.03 10.09 -16.74
CA ALA A 24 -1.03 9.05 -17.75
C ALA A 24 -2.24 9.35 -18.64
N ALA A 25 -2.00 9.56 -19.94
CA ALA A 25 -3.02 9.94 -20.89
C ALA A 25 -4.21 8.97 -20.73
N GLY A 26 -5.35 9.48 -20.24
CA GLY A 26 -6.54 8.67 -20.01
C GLY A 26 -7.26 8.84 -18.68
N ILE A 27 -6.73 9.66 -17.75
CA ILE A 27 -7.54 10.16 -16.63
C ILE A 27 -7.77 11.65 -16.93
N ASP A 28 -8.93 11.98 -17.49
CA ASP A 28 -9.32 13.36 -17.64
C ASP A 28 -9.54 14.00 -16.26
N ALA A 29 -9.60 15.32 -16.21
CA ALA A 29 -9.79 16.07 -14.96
C ALA A 29 -11.14 15.76 -14.27
N SER A 30 -12.06 15.03 -14.90
CA SER A 30 -13.27 14.44 -14.33
C SER A 30 -13.01 13.07 -13.70
N GLY A 31 -11.88 12.44 -14.02
CA GLY A 31 -11.26 11.31 -13.31
C GLY A 31 -12.10 10.05 -13.19
N VAL A 32 -13.24 10.01 -13.80
CA VAL A 32 -14.11 8.85 -13.86
C VAL A 32 -14.37 8.59 -15.32
N ALA A 33 -13.59 7.72 -15.95
CA ALA A 33 -14.10 7.02 -17.10
C ALA A 33 -15.51 6.55 -16.72
N GLU A 34 -16.47 6.77 -17.58
CA GLU A 34 -17.82 6.19 -17.48
C GLU A 34 -17.69 4.67 -17.40
N GLY A 35 -17.35 4.19 -16.22
CA GLY A 35 -17.26 2.79 -15.85
C GLY A 35 -18.39 2.50 -14.88
N PRO A 36 -18.98 1.33 -14.94
CA PRO A 36 -20.20 1.00 -14.22
C PRO A 36 -19.98 1.12 -12.72
N LEU A 37 -20.74 2.03 -12.12
CA LEU A 37 -21.07 2.10 -10.71
C LEU A 37 -19.98 2.67 -9.79
N SER A 38 -20.11 3.97 -9.49
CA SER A 38 -19.63 4.46 -8.21
C SER A 38 -20.13 3.49 -7.13
N ILE A 39 -19.32 3.22 -6.09
CA ILE A 39 -19.71 2.31 -4.99
C ILE A 39 -21.05 2.70 -4.35
N TYR A 40 -21.47 3.93 -4.54
CA TYR A 40 -22.72 4.49 -4.04
C TYR A 40 -23.77 4.74 -5.16
N GLY A 41 -23.48 4.37 -6.41
CA GLY A 41 -24.26 4.81 -7.56
C GLY A 41 -24.15 6.33 -7.72
N SER A 42 -25.25 7.01 -8.01
CA SER A 42 -25.33 8.48 -8.00
C SER A 42 -25.61 9.08 -6.62
N ARG A 43 -25.74 8.24 -5.58
CA ARG A 43 -26.12 8.70 -4.23
C ARG A 43 -24.99 9.52 -3.60
N LYS A 44 -25.38 10.63 -2.99
CA LYS A 44 -24.53 11.49 -2.18
C LYS A 44 -25.13 11.62 -0.78
N ALA A 45 -24.30 11.91 0.19
CA ALA A 45 -24.78 12.26 1.52
C ALA A 45 -25.66 13.50 1.45
N SER A 46 -26.78 13.51 2.15
CA SER A 46 -27.67 14.67 2.29
C SER A 46 -27.02 15.85 3.03
N LEU A 47 -26.07 15.52 3.93
CA LEU A 47 -25.26 16.48 4.67
C LEU A 47 -23.77 16.24 4.34
N SER A 48 -23.11 17.27 3.79
CA SER A 48 -21.67 17.22 3.55
C SER A 48 -20.92 17.55 4.84
N LEU A 49 -20.14 16.61 5.34
CA LEU A 49 -19.29 16.76 6.51
C LEU A 49 -17.85 17.11 6.11
N HIS A 50 -17.16 17.82 7.00
CA HIS A 50 -15.71 17.94 6.96
C HIS A 50 -15.08 16.84 7.79
N ILE A 51 -14.47 15.87 7.15
CA ILE A 51 -13.90 14.69 7.82
C ILE A 51 -12.37 14.78 7.84
N ILE A 52 -11.80 14.59 9.01
CA ILE A 52 -10.35 14.53 9.22
C ILE A 52 -9.95 13.07 9.21
N VAL A 53 -9.03 12.70 8.34
CA VAL A 53 -8.42 11.35 8.29
C VAL A 53 -6.98 11.48 8.78
N VAL A 54 -6.65 10.83 9.89
CA VAL A 54 -5.30 10.83 10.44
C VAL A 54 -4.55 9.63 9.89
N GLY A 55 -3.52 9.88 9.07
CA GLY A 55 -2.71 8.92 8.36
C GLY A 55 -3.00 8.86 6.85
N CYS A 56 -1.94 8.99 6.03
CA CYS A 56 -1.96 8.92 4.56
C CYS A 56 -1.49 7.56 4.03
N GLY A 57 -1.63 6.50 4.82
CA GLY A 57 -1.38 5.12 4.38
C GLY A 57 -2.48 4.58 3.47
N LEU A 58 -2.36 3.30 3.06
CA LEU A 58 -3.34 2.64 2.18
C LEU A 58 -4.78 2.75 2.70
N GLY A 59 -4.97 2.55 4.02
CA GLY A 59 -6.28 2.67 4.66
C GLY A 59 -6.83 4.09 4.63
N GLY A 60 -6.01 5.09 4.94
CA GLY A 60 -6.41 6.50 4.93
C GLY A 60 -6.79 6.99 3.53
N LEU A 61 -5.99 6.64 2.52
CA LEU A 61 -6.27 6.99 1.12
C LEU A 61 -7.56 6.32 0.60
N ALA A 62 -7.75 5.02 0.89
CA ALA A 62 -8.96 4.30 0.51
C ALA A 62 -10.21 4.90 1.20
N THR A 63 -10.10 5.23 2.49
CA THR A 63 -11.17 5.90 3.25
C THR A 63 -11.49 7.25 2.65
N ALA A 64 -10.48 8.08 2.36
CA ALA A 64 -10.65 9.39 1.76
C ALA A 64 -11.34 9.31 0.40
N PHE A 65 -10.99 8.31 -0.43
CA PHE A 65 -11.69 8.07 -1.68
C PHE A 65 -13.18 7.81 -1.46
N CYS A 66 -13.52 6.87 -0.59
CA CYS A 66 -14.91 6.55 -0.30
C CYS A 66 -15.70 7.76 0.19
N LEU A 67 -15.13 8.54 1.10
CA LEU A 67 -15.77 9.71 1.68
C LEU A 67 -15.99 10.83 0.65
N THR A 68 -15.01 11.09 -0.21
CA THR A 68 -15.16 12.09 -1.28
C THR A 68 -16.18 11.66 -2.32
N GLN A 69 -16.26 10.36 -2.64
CA GLN A 69 -17.31 9.81 -3.50
C GLN A 69 -18.70 9.96 -2.88
N ALA A 70 -18.82 9.90 -1.56
CA ALA A 70 -20.07 10.15 -0.84
C ALA A 70 -20.45 11.64 -0.76
N GLY A 71 -19.55 12.56 -1.14
CA GLY A 71 -19.80 14.01 -1.16
C GLY A 71 -19.29 14.76 0.07
N HIS A 72 -18.45 14.14 0.89
CA HIS A 72 -17.82 14.77 2.04
C HIS A 72 -16.54 15.53 1.65
N ARG A 73 -16.22 16.58 2.40
CA ARG A 73 -14.93 17.27 2.34
C ARG A 73 -13.94 16.52 3.25
N VAL A 74 -12.76 16.19 2.74
CA VAL A 74 -11.77 15.40 3.49
C VAL A 74 -10.46 16.16 3.63
N THR A 75 -9.90 16.14 4.84
CA THR A 75 -8.52 16.56 5.13
C THR A 75 -7.76 15.36 5.65
N ILE A 76 -6.69 14.97 4.95
CA ILE A 76 -5.76 13.92 5.41
C ILE A 76 -4.60 14.61 6.13
N ILE A 77 -4.22 14.08 7.28
CA ILE A 77 -3.07 14.55 8.07
C ILE A 77 -2.06 13.43 8.14
N GLU A 78 -0.83 13.71 7.67
CA GLU A 78 0.26 12.74 7.59
C GLU A 78 1.49 13.24 8.36
N SER A 79 2.04 12.38 9.19
CA SER A 79 3.22 12.68 10.00
C SER A 79 4.50 12.78 9.17
N SER A 80 4.60 12.00 8.09
CA SER A 80 5.74 12.05 7.17
C SER A 80 5.75 13.34 6.36
N PRO A 81 6.92 13.98 6.19
CA PRO A 81 7.04 15.17 5.34
C PRO A 81 6.97 14.85 3.84
N VAL A 82 7.07 13.58 3.47
CA VAL A 82 7.09 13.12 2.09
C VAL A 82 6.10 11.96 1.92
N ILE A 83 5.47 11.91 0.76
CA ILE A 83 4.70 10.75 0.31
C ILE A 83 5.68 9.78 -0.31
N GLY A 84 5.85 8.64 0.31
CA GLY A 84 6.72 7.58 -0.15
C GLY A 84 6.64 6.40 0.80
N ASP A 85 6.96 5.24 0.30
CA ASP A 85 6.93 4.03 1.08
C ASP A 85 8.21 3.24 0.86
N VAL A 86 8.75 2.69 1.94
CA VAL A 86 9.85 1.73 1.83
C VAL A 86 9.31 0.48 1.18
N GLY A 87 9.78 0.23 -0.04
CA GLY A 87 9.22 -0.77 -0.92
C GLY A 87 9.36 -2.20 -0.40
N ALA A 88 8.23 -2.86 -0.26
CA ALA A 88 8.10 -4.30 -0.11
C ALA A 88 6.94 -4.76 -1.00
N GLY A 89 6.85 -6.05 -1.28
CA GLY A 89 5.68 -6.61 -1.94
C GLY A 89 4.47 -6.58 -1.01
N ILE A 90 3.30 -6.44 -1.63
CA ILE A 90 2.00 -6.62 -0.97
C ILE A 90 1.09 -7.44 -1.89
N GLN A 91 0.19 -8.18 -1.29
CA GLN A 91 -0.81 -8.96 -2.01
C GLN A 91 -2.14 -8.20 -2.00
N VAL A 92 -2.77 -8.11 -3.17
CA VAL A 92 -4.12 -7.59 -3.36
C VAL A 92 -5.01 -8.78 -3.70
N THR A 93 -5.70 -9.27 -2.69
CA THR A 93 -6.60 -10.40 -2.81
C THR A 93 -7.92 -9.99 -3.50
N PRO A 94 -8.70 -10.93 -4.07
CA PRO A 94 -9.90 -10.60 -4.85
C PRO A 94 -10.93 -9.72 -4.13
N ASN A 95 -11.09 -9.86 -2.81
CA ASN A 95 -12.00 -9.00 -2.03
C ASN A 95 -11.62 -7.51 -2.11
N CYS A 96 -10.33 -7.19 -2.03
CA CYS A 96 -9.80 -5.85 -2.24
C CYS A 96 -9.79 -5.50 -3.75
N GLY A 97 -9.32 -6.40 -4.60
CA GLY A 97 -9.23 -6.22 -6.04
C GLY A 97 -10.56 -5.82 -6.69
N ARG A 98 -11.68 -6.43 -6.27
CA ARG A 98 -13.01 -6.06 -6.76
C ARG A 98 -13.37 -4.60 -6.48
N LEU A 99 -13.03 -4.09 -5.28
CA LEU A 99 -13.28 -2.70 -4.92
C LEU A 99 -12.42 -1.76 -5.76
N LEU A 100 -11.13 -2.04 -5.85
CA LEU A 100 -10.19 -1.23 -6.62
C LEU A 100 -10.55 -1.17 -8.12
N ARG A 101 -10.98 -2.30 -8.68
CA ARG A 101 -11.45 -2.33 -10.08
C ARG A 101 -12.71 -1.49 -10.27
N ARG A 102 -13.66 -1.51 -9.33
CA ARG A 102 -14.82 -0.62 -9.33
C ARG A 102 -14.44 0.86 -9.18
N TRP A 103 -13.33 1.17 -8.53
CA TRP A 103 -12.79 2.52 -8.39
C TRP A 103 -12.04 3.01 -9.63
N GLY A 104 -12.00 2.20 -10.70
CA GLY A 104 -11.33 2.53 -11.94
C GLY A 104 -9.86 2.12 -12.01
N LEU A 105 -9.31 1.49 -10.96
CA LEU A 105 -7.90 1.09 -10.91
C LEU A 105 -7.59 -0.24 -11.60
N GLY A 106 -8.57 -0.88 -12.24
CA GLY A 106 -8.41 -2.20 -12.85
C GLY A 106 -7.27 -2.29 -13.86
N LYS A 107 -7.21 -1.36 -14.81
CA LYS A 107 -6.14 -1.30 -15.82
C LYS A 107 -4.75 -1.12 -15.19
N HIS A 108 -4.65 -0.28 -14.18
CA HIS A 108 -3.38 -0.04 -13.47
C HIS A 108 -2.94 -1.27 -12.68
N LEU A 109 -3.88 -1.97 -12.01
CA LEU A 109 -3.57 -3.23 -11.34
C LEU A 109 -3.11 -4.31 -12.32
N ASP A 110 -3.72 -4.39 -13.51
CA ASP A 110 -3.32 -5.31 -14.58
C ASP A 110 -1.95 -4.94 -15.17
N GLU A 111 -1.59 -3.67 -15.14
CA GLU A 111 -0.31 -3.15 -15.64
C GLU A 111 0.84 -3.34 -14.64
N PHE A 112 0.64 -2.96 -13.38
CA PHE A 112 1.69 -2.95 -12.36
C PHE A 112 1.74 -4.24 -11.54
N GLY A 113 0.62 -4.95 -11.40
CA GLY A 113 0.54 -6.16 -10.59
C GLY A 113 0.93 -7.42 -11.38
N VAL A 114 1.54 -8.37 -10.66
CA VAL A 114 1.74 -9.73 -11.14
C VAL A 114 0.55 -10.58 -10.70
N LYS A 115 -0.01 -11.37 -11.64
CA LYS A 115 -1.03 -12.37 -11.33
C LYS A 115 -0.33 -13.72 -11.16
N PRO A 116 -0.14 -14.22 -9.94
CA PRO A 116 0.51 -15.52 -9.74
C PRO A 116 -0.41 -16.65 -10.19
N GLU A 117 0.16 -17.70 -10.75
CA GLU A 117 -0.56 -18.89 -11.18
C GLU A 117 -0.98 -19.77 -10.00
N CYS A 118 -0.14 -19.81 -8.96
CA CYS A 118 -0.40 -20.61 -7.77
C CYS A 118 0.36 -20.09 -6.53
N ILE A 119 -0.02 -20.66 -5.39
CA ILE A 119 0.76 -20.65 -4.15
C ILE A 119 1.26 -22.06 -3.95
N THR A 120 2.59 -22.21 -3.78
CA THR A 120 3.23 -23.49 -3.46
C THR A 120 3.78 -23.48 -2.05
N LEU A 121 3.57 -24.59 -1.35
CA LEU A 121 4.22 -24.87 -0.09
C LEU A 121 5.29 -25.95 -0.34
N LYS A 122 6.53 -25.63 0.00
CA LYS A 122 7.68 -26.50 -0.20
C LYS A 122 8.35 -26.83 1.12
N ARG A 123 8.92 -28.01 1.23
CA ARG A 123 9.83 -28.32 2.32
C ARG A 123 11.11 -27.51 2.16
N TYR A 124 11.61 -26.99 3.26
CA TYR A 124 12.83 -26.13 3.22
C TYR A 124 14.11 -26.94 2.94
N ASP A 125 14.14 -28.22 3.32
CA ASP A 125 15.30 -29.11 3.25
C ASP A 125 15.43 -29.82 1.90
N THR A 126 14.32 -30.17 1.25
CA THR A 126 14.30 -30.95 0.02
C THR A 126 13.77 -30.18 -1.19
N GLY A 127 13.07 -29.06 -0.97
CA GLY A 127 12.35 -28.34 -2.02
C GLY A 127 11.09 -29.07 -2.51
N GLU A 128 10.74 -30.24 -1.94
CA GLU A 128 9.55 -30.99 -2.29
C GLU A 128 8.29 -30.16 -2.09
N THR A 129 7.39 -30.18 -3.08
CA THR A 129 6.10 -29.50 -2.98
C THR A 129 5.13 -30.34 -2.13
N ILE A 130 4.77 -29.82 -0.97
CA ILE A 130 3.83 -30.46 -0.01
C ILE A 130 2.43 -29.87 -0.06
N GLY A 131 2.23 -28.81 -0.80
CA GLY A 131 0.92 -28.19 -1.00
C GLY A 131 0.89 -27.24 -2.17
N LEU A 132 -0.25 -27.17 -2.82
CA LEU A 132 -0.46 -26.28 -3.97
C LEU A 132 -1.89 -25.72 -3.95
N LYS A 133 -2.01 -24.41 -4.07
CA LYS A 133 -3.28 -23.72 -4.29
C LYS A 133 -3.23 -23.02 -5.63
N LYS A 134 -4.06 -23.46 -6.58
CA LYS A 134 -4.22 -22.77 -7.87
C LYS A 134 -4.84 -21.39 -7.66
N LEU A 135 -4.30 -20.41 -8.34
CA LEU A 135 -4.77 -19.04 -8.42
C LEU A 135 -5.19 -18.72 -9.87
N GLY A 136 -4.63 -17.69 -10.49
CA GLY A 136 -4.86 -17.33 -11.87
C GLY A 136 -6.36 -17.19 -12.21
N GLU A 137 -6.75 -17.74 -13.35
CA GLU A 137 -8.14 -17.69 -13.85
C GLU A 137 -9.16 -18.36 -12.90
N THR A 138 -8.73 -19.39 -12.15
CA THR A 138 -9.63 -20.08 -11.22
C THR A 138 -10.15 -19.13 -10.16
N VAL A 139 -9.24 -18.35 -9.54
CA VAL A 139 -9.60 -17.38 -8.51
C VAL A 139 -10.38 -16.20 -9.11
N GLU A 140 -9.99 -15.73 -10.28
CA GLU A 140 -10.70 -14.65 -10.96
C GLU A 140 -12.17 -15.03 -11.27
N ARG A 141 -12.37 -16.25 -11.76
CA ARG A 141 -13.73 -16.78 -12.05
C ARG A 141 -14.56 -16.98 -10.78
N GLU A 142 -13.95 -17.52 -9.72
CA GLU A 142 -14.64 -17.85 -8.46
C GLU A 142 -14.98 -16.60 -7.65
N TYR A 143 -14.04 -15.63 -7.59
CA TYR A 143 -14.17 -14.47 -6.70
C TYR A 143 -14.39 -13.14 -7.43
N GLY A 144 -14.46 -13.12 -8.76
CA GLY A 144 -14.78 -11.95 -9.58
C GLY A 144 -13.67 -10.92 -9.71
N ALA A 145 -12.43 -11.26 -9.32
CA ALA A 145 -11.25 -10.47 -9.56
C ALA A 145 -9.97 -11.32 -9.43
N PRO A 146 -8.88 -10.97 -10.11
CA PRO A 146 -7.59 -11.62 -9.95
C PRO A 146 -7.00 -11.43 -8.55
N TYR A 147 -6.09 -12.32 -8.18
CA TYR A 147 -5.14 -12.13 -7.11
C TYR A 147 -3.91 -11.41 -7.68
N TYR A 148 -3.44 -10.34 -7.05
CA TYR A 148 -2.27 -9.60 -7.50
C TYR A 148 -1.17 -9.60 -6.43
N GLN A 149 0.06 -9.60 -6.91
CA GLN A 149 1.26 -9.26 -6.16
C GLN A 149 1.80 -7.96 -6.76
N ILE A 150 1.97 -6.93 -5.95
CA ILE A 150 2.34 -5.59 -6.40
C ILE A 150 3.37 -4.99 -5.45
N HIS A 151 4.20 -4.10 -5.96
CA HIS A 151 5.07 -3.30 -5.12
C HIS A 151 4.24 -2.32 -4.29
N ARG A 152 4.46 -2.29 -2.97
CA ARG A 152 3.64 -1.52 -2.05
C ARG A 152 3.65 -0.01 -2.33
N ALA A 153 4.81 0.54 -2.75
CA ALA A 153 4.90 1.94 -3.12
C ALA A 153 4.09 2.26 -4.39
N ASP A 154 4.06 1.37 -5.38
CA ASP A 154 3.24 1.56 -6.58
C ASP A 154 1.75 1.51 -6.22
N PHE A 155 1.36 0.58 -5.36
CA PHE A 155 -0.03 0.50 -4.89
C PHE A 155 -0.43 1.74 -4.07
N HIS A 156 0.45 2.22 -3.21
CA HIS A 156 0.22 3.46 -2.46
C HIS A 156 0.07 4.66 -3.40
N LYS A 157 0.94 4.74 -4.40
CA LYS A 157 0.87 5.81 -5.41
C LYS A 157 -0.44 5.78 -6.20
N LEU A 158 -0.92 4.61 -6.61
CA LEU A 158 -2.21 4.48 -7.29
C LEU A 158 -3.36 5.04 -6.44
N LEU A 159 -3.39 4.72 -5.16
CA LEU A 159 -4.42 5.24 -4.26
C LEU A 159 -4.24 6.75 -4.00
N TYR A 160 -2.99 7.22 -3.87
CA TYR A 160 -2.70 8.63 -3.71
C TYR A 160 -3.19 9.45 -4.93
N ASP A 161 -2.85 9.03 -6.14
CA ASP A 161 -3.24 9.69 -7.37
C ASP A 161 -4.78 9.73 -7.53
N LEU A 162 -5.47 8.71 -7.04
CA LEU A 162 -6.93 8.62 -7.06
C LEU A 162 -7.62 9.72 -6.24
N VAL A 163 -6.97 10.21 -5.16
CA VAL A 163 -7.59 11.14 -4.22
C VAL A 163 -6.93 12.51 -4.15
N ALA A 164 -5.67 12.65 -4.53
CA ALA A 164 -4.87 13.84 -4.27
C ALA A 164 -5.49 15.16 -4.78
N SER A 165 -6.22 15.12 -5.88
CA SER A 165 -6.91 16.28 -6.44
C SER A 165 -8.23 16.62 -5.74
N ARG A 166 -8.73 15.77 -4.85
CA ARG A 166 -10.07 15.84 -4.24
C ARG A 166 -10.04 16.12 -2.74
N VAL A 167 -8.86 16.08 -2.13
CA VAL A 167 -8.67 16.22 -0.69
C VAL A 167 -7.59 17.23 -0.36
N THR A 168 -7.64 17.78 0.85
CA THR A 168 -6.51 18.53 1.41
C THR A 168 -5.59 17.56 2.11
N ILE A 169 -4.29 17.59 1.81
CA ILE A 169 -3.28 16.74 2.48
C ILE A 169 -2.28 17.63 3.21
N LEU A 170 -2.14 17.43 4.52
CA LEU A 170 -1.17 18.10 5.39
C LEU A 170 -0.04 17.12 5.69
N LEU A 171 1.09 17.27 5.00
CA LEU A 171 2.30 16.47 5.23
C LEU A 171 3.15 17.07 6.35
N GLY A 172 4.06 16.28 6.92
CA GLY A 172 4.95 16.70 8.00
C GLY A 172 4.20 17.19 9.24
N SER A 173 3.00 16.67 9.46
CA SER A 173 2.03 17.17 10.43
C SER A 173 1.66 16.10 11.48
N PRO A 174 2.60 15.71 12.36
CA PRO A 174 2.30 14.73 13.41
C PRO A 174 1.17 15.22 14.33
N VAL A 175 0.16 14.38 14.55
CA VAL A 175 -0.92 14.63 15.51
C VAL A 175 -0.41 14.30 16.91
N THR A 176 -0.60 15.23 17.86
CA THR A 176 -0.17 15.10 19.26
C THR A 176 -1.33 15.21 20.24
N GLY A 177 -2.50 15.64 19.78
CA GLY A 177 -3.71 15.75 20.60
C GLY A 177 -4.95 15.48 19.74
N CYS A 178 -5.99 14.98 20.37
CA CYS A 178 -7.31 14.76 19.76
C CYS A 178 -8.37 15.07 20.79
N ASP A 179 -9.29 15.97 20.43
CA ASP A 179 -10.51 16.24 21.17
C ASP A 179 -11.69 15.66 20.38
N PRO A 180 -12.30 14.56 20.85
CA PRO A 180 -13.43 13.92 20.20
C PRO A 180 -14.78 14.58 20.53
N GLY A 181 -14.76 15.79 21.07
CA GLY A 181 -15.98 16.50 21.51
C GLY A 181 -17.11 16.47 20.47
N PRO A 182 -18.38 16.35 20.92
CA PRO A 182 -19.50 16.06 20.01
C PRO A 182 -19.87 17.20 19.08
N VAL A 183 -19.45 18.43 19.39
CA VAL A 183 -19.86 19.62 18.61
C VAL A 183 -18.80 20.01 17.57
N SER A 184 -17.53 19.85 17.88
CA SER A 184 -16.43 20.27 16.99
C SER A 184 -15.17 19.45 17.26
N PRO A 185 -15.19 18.17 16.89
CA PRO A 185 -14.01 17.34 17.06
C PRO A 185 -12.80 17.94 16.38
N SER A 186 -11.64 17.84 17.04
CA SER A 186 -10.43 18.47 16.54
C SER A 186 -9.17 17.64 16.82
N VAL A 187 -8.15 17.86 16.01
CA VAL A 187 -6.81 17.33 16.26
C VAL A 187 -5.81 18.46 16.40
N THR A 188 -4.87 18.29 17.33
CA THR A 188 -3.75 19.22 17.55
C THR A 188 -2.50 18.64 16.91
N LEU A 189 -1.86 19.43 16.07
CA LEU A 189 -0.60 19.06 15.41
C LEU A 189 0.60 19.41 16.30
N LYS A 190 1.73 18.77 16.08
CA LYS A 190 2.99 19.09 16.78
C LYS A 190 3.40 20.56 16.65
N SER A 191 3.00 21.24 15.60
CA SER A 191 3.19 22.68 15.39
C SER A 191 2.34 23.58 16.28
N GLY A 192 1.42 23.04 17.06
CA GLY A 192 0.42 23.79 17.82
C GLY A 192 -0.85 24.14 17.01
N LYS A 193 -0.86 23.91 15.69
CA LYS A 193 -2.03 24.16 14.86
C LYS A 193 -3.15 23.18 15.23
N VAL A 194 -4.37 23.71 15.38
CA VAL A 194 -5.58 22.91 15.60
C VAL A 194 -6.35 22.79 14.29
N VAL A 195 -6.73 21.58 13.90
CA VAL A 195 -7.59 21.30 12.74
C VAL A 195 -8.93 20.79 13.26
N LYS A 196 -10.01 21.49 12.90
CA LYS A 196 -11.38 21.18 13.30
C LYS A 196 -12.13 20.50 12.17
N GLY A 197 -13.03 19.60 12.49
CA GLY A 197 -13.92 18.91 11.56
C GLY A 197 -15.22 18.48 12.23
N ASP A 198 -16.01 17.72 11.49
CA ASP A 198 -17.28 17.15 12.00
C ASP A 198 -17.07 15.68 12.44
N LEU A 199 -16.02 15.02 11.93
CA LEU A 199 -15.66 13.64 12.26
C LEU A 199 -14.15 13.46 12.14
N ILE A 200 -13.58 12.63 13.03
CA ILE A 200 -12.17 12.20 12.96
C ILE A 200 -12.13 10.71 12.72
N ILE A 201 -11.31 10.28 11.75
CA ILE A 201 -11.06 8.87 11.44
C ILE A 201 -9.58 8.57 11.64
N GLY A 202 -9.28 7.59 12.51
CA GLY A 202 -7.93 7.08 12.71
C GLY A 202 -7.56 6.08 11.63
N ALA A 203 -6.51 6.39 10.88
CA ALA A 203 -5.85 5.53 9.91
C ALA A 203 -4.32 5.57 10.07
N ASP A 204 -3.86 5.86 11.29
CA ASP A 204 -2.50 6.15 11.70
C ASP A 204 -1.67 4.90 12.05
N GLY A 205 -2.17 3.71 11.67
CA GLY A 205 -1.41 2.47 11.59
C GLY A 205 -1.21 1.76 12.94
N VAL A 206 -0.18 0.91 12.98
CA VAL A 206 0.08 0.00 14.12
C VAL A 206 0.39 0.72 15.44
N LYS A 207 0.90 1.95 15.38
CA LYS A 207 1.18 2.80 16.55
C LYS A 207 0.12 3.89 16.71
N SER A 208 -1.12 3.60 16.34
CA SER A 208 -2.20 4.58 16.28
C SER A 208 -2.40 5.31 17.61
N PHE A 209 -2.31 6.64 17.54
CA PHE A 209 -2.69 7.53 18.62
C PHE A 209 -4.24 7.64 18.74
N ILE A 210 -4.93 7.69 17.58
CA ILE A 210 -6.38 7.81 17.55
C ILE A 210 -7.07 6.58 18.16
N GLN A 211 -6.49 5.38 17.96
CA GLN A 211 -7.00 4.16 18.60
C GLN A 211 -7.00 4.27 20.13
N GLN A 212 -5.96 4.88 20.73
CA GLN A 212 -5.89 5.08 22.19
C GLN A 212 -6.98 6.03 22.67
N VAL A 213 -7.27 7.08 21.90
CA VAL A 213 -8.35 8.02 22.20
C VAL A 213 -9.71 7.32 22.17
N VAL A 214 -9.96 6.52 21.12
CA VAL A 214 -11.24 5.80 20.95
C VAL A 214 -11.43 4.72 22.01
N SER A 215 -10.36 3.97 22.33
CA SER A 215 -10.46 2.87 23.29
C SER A 215 -10.38 3.32 24.75
N GLY A 216 -9.93 4.55 25.01
CA GLY A 216 -9.66 5.06 26.36
C GLY A 216 -8.50 4.34 27.07
N LYS A 217 -7.69 3.55 26.35
CA LYS A 217 -6.62 2.75 26.90
C LYS A 217 -5.36 2.88 26.06
N PRO A 218 -4.16 2.89 26.66
CA PRO A 218 -2.93 2.67 25.94
C PRO A 218 -3.01 1.32 25.21
N ASN A 219 -2.60 1.30 23.95
CA ASN A 219 -2.52 0.07 23.17
C ASN A 219 -1.09 -0.07 22.60
N PRO A 220 -0.12 -0.43 23.45
CA PRO A 220 1.23 -0.64 22.98
C PRO A 220 1.27 -1.84 22.02
N ALA A 221 2.07 -1.70 20.95
CA ALA A 221 2.34 -2.84 20.08
C ALA A 221 3.09 -3.91 20.86
N GLU A 222 2.53 -5.12 20.93
CA GLU A 222 3.16 -6.26 21.57
C GLU A 222 4.09 -6.97 20.59
N SER A 223 5.31 -7.30 21.06
CA SER A 223 6.25 -8.08 20.27
C SER A 223 5.81 -9.55 20.24
N THR A 224 5.64 -10.09 19.03
CA THR A 224 5.36 -11.53 18.83
C THR A 224 6.60 -12.40 19.01
N GLY A 225 7.78 -11.81 19.19
CA GLY A 225 9.06 -12.52 19.22
C GLY A 225 9.57 -12.97 17.86
N ASN A 226 8.83 -12.68 16.79
CA ASN A 226 9.22 -13.00 15.42
C ASN A 226 9.96 -11.83 14.77
N ALA A 227 11.01 -12.13 14.01
CA ALA A 227 11.73 -11.20 13.18
C ALA A 227 11.50 -11.53 11.69
N VAL A 228 11.40 -10.50 10.86
CA VAL A 228 11.24 -10.65 9.42
C VAL A 228 12.39 -9.96 8.70
N TYR A 229 13.12 -10.72 7.88
CA TYR A 229 14.13 -10.19 6.97
C TYR A 229 13.51 -10.07 5.59
N ARG A 230 13.69 -8.91 4.95
CA ARG A 230 13.15 -8.67 3.61
C ARG A 230 14.26 -8.26 2.66
N ALA A 231 14.28 -8.88 1.49
CA ALA A 231 15.18 -8.53 0.40
C ALA A 231 14.39 -8.35 -0.89
N ILE A 232 14.85 -7.41 -1.70
CA ILE A 232 14.35 -7.19 -3.05
C ILE A 232 15.49 -7.55 -4.01
N ILE A 233 15.26 -8.55 -4.85
CA ILE A 233 16.27 -9.05 -5.77
C ILE A 233 15.90 -8.61 -7.19
N PRO A 234 16.76 -7.85 -7.89
CA PRO A 234 16.51 -7.49 -9.28
C PRO A 234 16.37 -8.73 -10.17
N THR A 235 15.33 -8.75 -10.99
CA THR A 235 15.10 -9.88 -11.93
C THR A 235 16.30 -10.15 -12.84
N SER A 236 17.03 -9.09 -13.23
CA SER A 236 18.24 -9.23 -14.08
C SER A 236 19.30 -10.13 -13.45
N LEU A 237 19.42 -10.15 -12.13
CA LEU A 237 20.31 -11.06 -11.42
C LEU A 237 19.76 -12.49 -11.41
N MET A 238 18.45 -12.63 -11.18
CA MET A 238 17.80 -13.95 -11.14
C MET A 238 17.80 -14.65 -12.50
N MET A 239 17.67 -13.89 -13.60
CA MET A 239 17.69 -14.44 -14.96
C MET A 239 19.06 -15.01 -15.38
N GLN A 240 20.12 -14.69 -14.64
CA GLN A 240 21.46 -15.24 -14.90
C GLN A 240 21.63 -16.65 -14.32
N ASP A 241 20.78 -17.02 -13.36
CA ASP A 241 20.79 -18.31 -12.71
C ASP A 241 19.62 -19.16 -13.23
N PRO A 242 19.87 -20.38 -13.79
CA PRO A 242 18.82 -21.23 -14.35
C PRO A 242 17.73 -21.62 -13.34
N GLU A 243 18.11 -21.88 -12.07
CA GLU A 243 17.15 -22.28 -11.02
C GLU A 243 16.26 -21.10 -10.58
N LEU A 244 16.83 -19.90 -10.52
CA LEU A 244 16.08 -18.70 -10.15
C LEU A 244 15.22 -18.17 -11.30
N ARG A 245 15.61 -18.42 -12.55
CA ARG A 245 14.86 -18.02 -13.76
C ARG A 245 13.47 -18.62 -13.78
N GLU A 246 13.31 -19.89 -13.40
CA GLU A 246 12.03 -20.58 -13.34
C GLU A 246 11.01 -19.83 -12.44
N LEU A 247 11.46 -19.25 -11.32
CA LEU A 247 10.62 -18.49 -10.41
C LEU A 247 10.09 -17.18 -11.04
N ILE A 248 10.71 -16.73 -12.12
CA ILE A 248 10.33 -15.52 -12.84
C ILE A 248 9.42 -15.85 -14.04
N GLU A 249 9.74 -16.91 -14.77
CA GLU A 249 8.99 -17.33 -15.96
C GLU A 249 7.61 -17.89 -15.59
N HIS A 250 7.54 -18.58 -14.46
CA HIS A 250 6.29 -19.09 -13.88
C HIS A 250 5.94 -18.33 -12.60
N PRO A 251 5.21 -17.21 -12.70
CA PRO A 251 4.93 -16.35 -11.53
C PRO A 251 4.09 -17.09 -10.50
N GLN A 252 4.70 -17.42 -9.40
CA GLN A 252 4.07 -18.11 -8.27
C GLN A 252 4.52 -17.50 -6.94
N MET A 253 3.77 -17.78 -5.90
CA MET A 253 4.18 -17.51 -4.54
C MET A 253 4.70 -18.79 -3.90
N CYS A 254 5.99 -18.84 -3.67
CA CYS A 254 6.63 -19.99 -3.05
C CYS A 254 6.84 -19.77 -1.55
N ASN A 255 6.42 -20.74 -0.74
CA ASN A 255 6.64 -20.74 0.69
C ASN A 255 7.47 -21.97 1.06
N TRP A 256 8.72 -21.77 1.49
CA TRP A 256 9.54 -22.84 2.02
C TRP A 256 9.34 -22.93 3.53
N MET A 257 8.74 -24.04 3.95
CA MET A 257 8.32 -24.28 5.35
C MET A 257 9.37 -25.08 6.09
N GLY A 258 9.91 -24.52 7.16
CA GLY A 258 10.86 -25.17 8.07
C GLY A 258 10.42 -25.10 9.53
N PRO A 259 11.12 -25.78 10.45
CA PRO A 259 10.81 -25.72 11.87
C PRO A 259 10.93 -24.28 12.40
N ARG A 260 9.83 -23.70 12.86
CA ARG A 260 9.74 -22.36 13.46
C ARG A 260 10.19 -21.21 12.54
N ARG A 261 10.31 -21.45 11.23
CA ARG A 261 10.68 -20.45 10.22
C ARG A 261 10.08 -20.80 8.88
N HIS A 262 9.92 -19.81 8.06
CA HIS A 262 9.56 -20.02 6.66
C HIS A 262 10.17 -18.89 5.81
N MET A 263 10.34 -19.16 4.54
CA MET A 263 10.74 -18.18 3.55
C MET A 263 9.62 -18.05 2.53
N VAL A 264 9.29 -16.82 2.16
CA VAL A 264 8.29 -16.56 1.12
C VAL A 264 8.93 -15.75 0.01
N SER A 265 8.78 -16.22 -1.22
CA SER A 265 9.22 -15.49 -2.40
C SER A 265 8.07 -15.31 -3.37
N TYR A 266 8.01 -14.16 -4.01
CA TYR A 266 7.05 -13.87 -5.07
C TYR A 266 7.46 -12.67 -5.92
N PRO A 267 7.14 -12.66 -7.22
CA PRO A 267 7.42 -11.52 -8.09
C PRO A 267 6.42 -10.38 -7.81
N ILE A 268 6.88 -9.13 -7.86
CA ILE A 268 6.06 -7.96 -7.51
C ILE A 268 5.91 -6.91 -8.61
N VAL A 269 6.59 -7.05 -9.75
CA VAL A 269 6.48 -6.12 -10.88
C VAL A 269 6.47 -6.87 -12.20
N ARG A 270 5.53 -6.54 -13.07
CA ARG A 270 5.32 -7.20 -14.37
C ARG A 270 6.08 -6.57 -15.53
N ARG A 271 6.51 -5.29 -15.46
CA ARG A 271 7.06 -4.57 -16.62
C ARG A 271 8.57 -4.51 -16.71
N PHE A 272 9.03 -4.71 -17.96
CA PHE A 272 10.27 -4.17 -18.48
C PHE A 272 10.11 -2.67 -18.70
N SER A 273 10.62 -1.84 -17.81
CA SER A 273 10.71 -0.41 -18.06
C SER A 273 12.06 -0.14 -18.73
N SER A 274 12.09 0.77 -19.71
CA SER A 274 13.31 1.27 -20.35
C SER A 274 14.32 1.92 -19.37
N ARG A 275 13.97 2.03 -18.10
CA ARG A 275 14.82 2.54 -17.00
C ARG A 275 15.32 1.45 -16.03
N GLY A 276 15.34 0.18 -16.46
CA GLY A 276 15.86 -0.93 -15.65
C GLY A 276 14.77 -1.76 -14.98
N PHE A 277 15.04 -3.06 -14.92
CA PHE A 277 14.21 -4.05 -14.24
C PHE A 277 14.11 -3.76 -12.75
N ARG A 278 12.90 -3.59 -12.25
CA ARG A 278 12.61 -3.76 -10.83
C ARG A 278 11.57 -4.87 -10.67
N ARG A 279 12.02 -6.10 -10.71
CA ARG A 279 11.28 -7.21 -10.12
C ARG A 279 11.94 -7.54 -8.79
N SER A 280 11.14 -7.78 -7.81
CA SER A 280 11.62 -7.96 -6.45
C SER A 280 11.04 -9.23 -5.90
N MET A 281 11.87 -10.00 -5.24
CA MET A 281 11.47 -11.18 -4.51
C MET A 281 11.56 -10.85 -3.03
N LEU A 282 10.52 -11.18 -2.27
CA LEU A 282 10.50 -10.99 -0.84
C LEU A 282 10.81 -12.32 -0.17
N THR A 283 11.82 -12.33 0.69
CA THR A 283 12.10 -13.45 1.60
C THR A 283 11.83 -13.00 3.02
N THR A 284 11.05 -13.75 3.74
CA THR A 284 10.78 -13.57 5.16
C THR A 284 11.26 -14.78 5.94
#